data_5e5a4a2e81fa038bd51ff8d1cb7486eb
#
_entry.id   5e5a4a2e81fa038bd51ff8d1cb7486eb
#
_cell.length_a   1.000
_cell.length_b   1.000
_cell.length_c   1.000
_cell.angle_alpha   90.00
_cell.angle_beta   90.00
_cell.angle_gamma   90.00
#
_symmetry.space_group_name_H-M   'P 1'
#
loop_
_entity.id
_entity.type
_entity.pdbx_description
1 polymer ?
#
loop_
_entity_poly.entity_id
_entity_poly.type
_entity_poly.pdbx_seq_one_letter_code
_entity_poly.pdbx_strand_id
1 'polypeptide(L)'
;MYVVMDRIKMGRLKRNTSIRVHPTARVGGSSMRLRPRQRVTVDQLLPGMAVASGNDAAMAISQHISGNSRNFTHLMNHKARQLGMTRTVFKNPTGLPAAGQRTTARDMATLARAYLRSHPQAMRYHSLRSFRFNGRTLGATNTMLGIPGVDGLKTGWTVASGYNIIVTARRGKTRLLVVVMGGRSRAARDMVAHSLIEAGFKAPASPQQVRKRMRGVL
;
A
#
# COMPACT_ATOMS: atom_id res chain seq x y z
N MET A 1 6.73 -0.98 -1.44
CA MET A 1 6.75 0.27 -2.25
C MET A 1 7.77 1.28 -1.71
N TYR A 2 7.72 1.79 -0.46
CA TYR A 2 8.61 2.86 0.03
C TYR A 2 10.10 2.54 -0.20
N VAL A 3 10.59 1.40 0.32
CA VAL A 3 11.99 0.96 0.13
C VAL A 3 12.38 0.88 -1.36
N VAL A 4 11.47 0.42 -2.20
CA VAL A 4 11.68 0.35 -3.66
C VAL A 4 11.84 1.74 -4.25
N MET A 5 10.97 2.66 -3.89
CA MET A 5 11.03 4.06 -4.37
C MET A 5 12.28 4.79 -3.86
N ASP A 6 12.73 4.48 -2.63
CA ASP A 6 14.01 4.98 -2.12
C ASP A 6 15.19 4.50 -2.98
N ARG A 7 15.22 3.21 -3.36
CA ARG A 7 16.26 2.66 -4.25
C ARG A 7 16.26 3.33 -5.62
N ILE A 8 15.07 3.61 -6.15
CA ILE A 8 14.94 4.34 -7.43
C ILE A 8 15.44 5.78 -7.28
N LYS A 9 15.04 6.48 -6.22
CA LYS A 9 15.46 7.86 -5.95
C LYS A 9 16.99 7.99 -5.77
N MET A 10 17.62 6.98 -5.17
CA MET A 10 19.07 6.92 -4.97
C MET A 10 19.84 6.44 -6.21
N GLY A 11 19.18 6.20 -7.35
CA GLY A 11 19.82 5.66 -8.55
C GLY A 11 20.27 4.20 -8.46
N ARG A 12 19.97 3.52 -7.34
CA ARG A 12 20.35 2.11 -7.08
C ARG A 12 19.40 1.09 -7.71
N LEU A 13 18.33 1.56 -8.32
CA LEU A 13 17.37 0.74 -9.08
C LEU A 13 16.76 1.63 -10.17
N LYS A 14 16.75 1.15 -11.42
CA LYS A 14 16.11 1.85 -12.53
C LYS A 14 14.74 1.25 -12.82
N ARG A 15 13.77 2.06 -13.27
CA ARG A 15 12.42 1.58 -13.61
C ARG A 15 12.41 0.56 -14.75
N ASN A 16 13.31 0.70 -15.70
CA ASN A 16 13.50 -0.22 -16.82
C ASN A 16 14.37 -1.44 -16.46
N THR A 17 14.88 -1.55 -15.23
CA THR A 17 15.63 -2.74 -14.80
C THR A 17 14.80 -3.99 -14.99
N SER A 18 15.32 -4.94 -15.78
CA SER A 18 14.70 -6.24 -16.04
C SER A 18 15.01 -7.19 -14.88
N ILE A 19 13.96 -7.70 -14.26
CA ILE A 19 14.02 -8.65 -13.14
C ILE A 19 13.63 -10.03 -13.64
N ARG A 20 14.45 -11.03 -13.37
CA ARG A 20 14.08 -12.45 -13.57
C ARG A 20 13.33 -12.92 -12.33
N VAL A 21 12.07 -13.32 -12.52
CA VAL A 21 11.19 -13.79 -11.44
C VAL A 21 11.74 -15.11 -10.88
N HIS A 22 12.12 -15.10 -9.60
CA HIS A 22 12.54 -16.33 -8.92
C HIS A 22 11.34 -17.26 -8.71
N PRO A 23 11.50 -18.61 -8.82
CA PRO A 23 10.40 -19.55 -8.60
C PRO A 23 9.66 -19.35 -7.25
N THR A 24 10.37 -19.00 -6.19
CA THR A 24 9.79 -18.75 -4.85
C THR A 24 9.08 -17.39 -4.73
N ALA A 25 9.01 -16.58 -5.80
CA ALA A 25 8.20 -15.37 -5.80
C ALA A 25 6.69 -15.67 -5.85
N ARG A 26 6.31 -16.87 -6.29
CA ARG A 26 4.92 -17.31 -6.25
C ARG A 26 4.53 -17.68 -4.82
N VAL A 27 3.73 -16.81 -4.22
CA VAL A 27 3.16 -16.99 -2.88
C VAL A 27 1.65 -16.80 -2.95
N GLY A 28 0.93 -17.25 -1.94
CA GLY A 28 -0.53 -17.17 -1.87
C GLY A 28 -1.08 -15.73 -1.91
N GLY A 29 -2.40 -15.61 -1.96
CA GLY A 29 -3.14 -14.35 -1.97
C GLY A 29 -3.17 -13.66 -3.33
N SER A 30 -3.29 -12.34 -3.34
CA SER A 30 -3.39 -11.53 -4.57
C SER A 30 -2.12 -11.62 -5.41
N SER A 31 -2.28 -11.71 -6.73
CA SER A 31 -1.16 -11.95 -7.65
C SER A 31 -1.39 -11.25 -8.98
N MET A 32 -0.33 -10.74 -9.60
CA MET A 32 -0.35 -10.34 -11.01
C MET A 32 -0.04 -11.51 -11.98
N ARG A 33 0.03 -12.74 -11.44
CA ARG A 33 0.25 -14.00 -12.17
C ARG A 33 1.59 -14.06 -12.91
N LEU A 34 2.66 -13.70 -12.19
CA LEU A 34 4.01 -13.85 -12.68
C LEU A 34 4.35 -15.34 -12.87
N ARG A 35 5.09 -15.65 -13.95
CA ARG A 35 5.60 -16.99 -14.21
C ARG A 35 7.03 -17.11 -13.67
N PRO A 36 7.44 -18.28 -13.14
CA PRO A 36 8.83 -18.53 -12.80
C PRO A 36 9.75 -18.25 -13.99
N ARG A 37 10.90 -17.63 -13.73
CA ARG A 37 11.92 -17.26 -14.72
C ARG A 37 11.47 -16.20 -15.76
N GLN A 38 10.23 -15.72 -15.72
CA GLN A 38 9.77 -14.61 -16.55
C GLN A 38 10.64 -13.37 -16.30
N ARG A 39 10.92 -12.61 -17.35
CA ARG A 39 11.52 -11.28 -17.22
C ARG A 39 10.45 -10.21 -17.17
N VAL A 40 10.55 -9.33 -16.18
CA VAL A 40 9.62 -8.22 -15.98
C VAL A 40 10.39 -6.98 -15.56
N THR A 41 9.93 -5.81 -15.93
CA THR A 41 10.58 -4.57 -15.50
C THR A 41 10.08 -4.13 -14.12
N VAL A 42 10.87 -3.33 -13.44
CA VAL A 42 10.45 -2.66 -12.20
C VAL A 42 9.17 -1.84 -12.45
N ASP A 43 9.08 -1.14 -13.59
CA ASP A 43 7.91 -0.32 -13.94
C ASP A 43 6.64 -1.14 -14.19
N GLN A 44 6.75 -2.43 -14.52
CA GLN A 44 5.63 -3.37 -14.58
C GLN A 44 5.24 -3.92 -13.19
N LEU A 45 6.22 -4.09 -12.29
CA LEU A 45 5.96 -4.60 -10.94
C LEU A 45 5.32 -3.55 -10.02
N LEU A 46 5.64 -2.27 -10.21
CA LEU A 46 5.11 -1.19 -9.38
C LEU A 46 3.57 -1.10 -9.44
N PRO A 47 2.90 -1.04 -10.61
CA PRO A 47 1.44 -1.12 -10.66
C PRO A 47 0.92 -2.50 -10.21
N GLY A 48 1.65 -3.58 -10.43
CA GLY A 48 1.30 -4.90 -9.89
C GLY A 48 1.13 -4.89 -8.38
N MET A 49 2.04 -4.24 -7.66
CA MET A 49 1.95 -4.07 -6.20
C MET A 49 0.87 -3.07 -5.78
N ALA A 50 0.75 -1.94 -6.47
CA ALA A 50 -0.15 -0.85 -6.07
C ALA A 50 -1.61 -1.14 -6.39
N VAL A 51 -1.91 -1.62 -7.60
CA VAL A 51 -3.25 -1.85 -8.16
C VAL A 51 -3.78 -3.22 -7.77
N ALA A 52 -3.11 -4.27 -8.24
CA ALA A 52 -3.54 -5.65 -8.03
C ALA A 52 -3.14 -6.22 -6.67
N SER A 53 -2.40 -5.44 -5.85
CA SER A 53 -1.86 -5.94 -4.57
C SER A 53 -1.04 -7.24 -4.72
N GLY A 54 -0.33 -7.39 -5.86
CA GLY A 54 0.38 -8.62 -6.23
C GLY A 54 1.49 -8.98 -5.24
N ASN A 55 1.29 -10.08 -4.51
CA ASN A 55 2.28 -10.62 -3.59
C ASN A 55 3.50 -11.14 -4.34
N ASP A 56 3.29 -11.77 -5.50
CA ASP A 56 4.34 -12.22 -6.40
C ASP A 56 5.21 -11.05 -6.91
N ALA A 57 4.61 -9.90 -7.22
CA ALA A 57 5.34 -8.69 -7.59
C ALA A 57 6.18 -8.16 -6.41
N ALA A 58 5.61 -8.14 -5.20
CA ALA A 58 6.31 -7.72 -4.00
C ALA A 58 7.48 -8.67 -3.68
N MET A 59 7.30 -9.97 -3.85
CA MET A 59 8.35 -10.97 -3.66
C MET A 59 9.46 -10.82 -4.70
N ALA A 60 9.11 -10.75 -5.99
CA ALA A 60 10.08 -10.65 -7.08
C ALA A 60 11.01 -9.43 -6.92
N ILE A 61 10.43 -8.26 -6.62
CA ILE A 61 11.23 -7.03 -6.47
C ILE A 61 12.04 -7.05 -5.17
N SER A 62 11.51 -7.64 -4.09
CA SER A 62 12.24 -7.77 -2.82
C SER A 62 13.46 -8.68 -2.95
N GLN A 63 13.31 -9.80 -3.62
CA GLN A 63 14.39 -10.75 -3.90
C GLN A 63 15.46 -10.13 -4.79
N HIS A 64 15.07 -9.36 -5.81
CA HIS A 64 16.01 -8.66 -6.67
C HIS A 64 16.85 -7.61 -5.91
N ILE A 65 16.21 -6.83 -5.02
CA ILE A 65 16.89 -5.74 -4.28
C ILE A 65 17.86 -6.26 -3.24
N SER A 66 17.57 -7.40 -2.60
CA SER A 66 18.29 -7.83 -1.38
C SER A 66 18.64 -9.33 -1.36
N GLY A 67 18.57 -10.00 -2.51
CA GLY A 67 18.86 -11.43 -2.66
C GLY A 67 17.73 -12.34 -2.17
N ASN A 68 17.04 -11.99 -1.09
CA ASN A 68 15.92 -12.74 -0.54
C ASN A 68 14.92 -11.85 0.21
N SER A 69 13.73 -12.39 0.50
CA SER A 69 12.66 -11.66 1.18
C SER A 69 12.98 -11.31 2.64
N ARG A 70 13.79 -12.13 3.33
CA ARG A 70 14.21 -11.87 4.72
C ARG A 70 15.05 -10.60 4.80
N ASN A 71 16.06 -10.49 3.98
CA ASN A 71 16.93 -9.30 3.91
C ASN A 71 16.13 -8.05 3.54
N PHE A 72 15.17 -8.17 2.61
CA PHE A 72 14.28 -7.06 2.29
C PHE A 72 13.41 -6.65 3.48
N THR A 73 12.95 -7.61 4.27
CA THR A 73 12.16 -7.36 5.48
C THR A 73 13.00 -6.60 6.53
N HIS A 74 14.29 -6.87 6.64
CA HIS A 74 15.19 -6.05 7.46
C HIS A 74 15.24 -4.59 6.99
N LEU A 75 15.27 -4.34 5.67
CA LEU A 75 15.20 -2.97 5.12
C LEU A 75 13.85 -2.31 5.44
N MET A 76 12.74 -3.05 5.39
CA MET A 76 11.43 -2.54 5.77
C MET A 76 11.38 -2.15 7.26
N ASN A 77 11.88 -3.00 8.15
CA ASN A 77 11.94 -2.72 9.58
C ASN A 77 12.91 -1.58 9.91
N HIS A 78 14.04 -1.49 9.21
CA HIS A 78 14.94 -0.34 9.34
C HIS A 78 14.23 0.96 8.97
N LYS A 79 13.51 0.99 7.83
CA LYS A 79 12.71 2.14 7.41
C LYS A 79 11.62 2.48 8.44
N ALA A 80 10.93 1.48 9.00
CA ALA A 80 9.93 1.69 10.05
C ALA A 80 10.53 2.39 11.28
N ARG A 81 11.69 1.94 11.75
CA ARG A 81 12.39 2.59 12.87
C ARG A 81 12.80 4.03 12.55
N GLN A 82 13.36 4.28 11.35
CA GLN A 82 13.70 5.65 10.90
C GLN A 82 12.50 6.60 10.91
N LEU A 83 11.30 6.08 10.68
CA LEU A 83 10.04 6.83 10.68
C LEU A 83 9.39 6.94 12.06
N GLY A 84 9.98 6.35 13.11
CA GLY A 84 9.41 6.33 14.45
C GLY A 84 8.20 5.40 14.61
N MET A 85 8.06 4.37 13.76
CA MET A 85 6.96 3.38 13.82
C MET A 85 7.26 2.34 14.91
N THR A 86 7.13 2.73 16.17
CA THR A 86 7.59 1.94 17.33
C THR A 86 6.76 0.68 17.59
N ARG A 87 5.54 0.62 17.07
CA ARG A 87 4.61 -0.52 17.25
C ARG A 87 4.48 -1.39 15.99
N THR A 88 5.39 -1.23 15.01
CA THR A 88 5.37 -1.98 13.75
C THR A 88 6.53 -2.94 13.66
N VAL A 89 6.20 -4.19 13.32
CA VAL A 89 7.18 -5.23 12.96
C VAL A 89 6.70 -5.91 11.69
N PHE A 90 7.49 -5.80 10.63
CA PHE A 90 7.30 -6.55 9.39
C PHE A 90 8.02 -7.90 9.46
N LYS A 91 7.39 -8.96 8.96
CA LYS A 91 7.96 -10.31 8.86
C LYS A 91 8.13 -10.77 7.42
N ASN A 92 7.44 -10.12 6.48
CA ASN A 92 7.53 -10.39 5.05
C ASN A 92 7.17 -9.14 4.22
N PRO A 93 7.53 -9.12 2.92
CA PRO A 93 7.23 -7.97 2.05
C PRO A 93 5.79 -7.91 1.55
N THR A 94 4.99 -8.96 1.76
CA THR A 94 3.65 -9.11 1.19
C THR A 94 2.52 -8.68 2.15
N GLY A 95 2.75 -8.73 3.45
CA GLY A 95 1.73 -8.54 4.46
C GLY A 95 0.88 -9.79 4.73
N LEU A 96 1.24 -10.95 4.16
CA LEU A 96 0.62 -12.22 4.52
C LEU A 96 0.87 -12.55 5.99
N PRO A 97 -0.04 -13.29 6.66
CA PRO A 97 0.10 -13.61 8.06
C PRO A 97 1.45 -14.24 8.41
N ALA A 98 2.07 -13.75 9.48
CA ALA A 98 3.29 -14.32 10.04
C ALA A 98 3.35 -14.01 11.55
N ALA A 99 3.86 -14.94 12.34
CA ALA A 99 3.98 -14.79 13.78
C ALA A 99 4.77 -13.53 14.15
N GLY A 100 4.20 -12.70 15.03
CA GLY A 100 4.79 -11.44 15.48
C GLY A 100 4.74 -10.29 14.46
N GLN A 101 4.11 -10.44 13.29
CA GLN A 101 3.83 -9.32 12.39
C GLN A 101 2.73 -8.45 12.96
N ARG A 102 2.99 -7.15 13.13
CA ARG A 102 2.03 -6.21 13.72
C ARG A 102 2.27 -4.79 13.27
N THR A 103 1.23 -3.98 13.36
CA THR A 103 1.28 -2.54 13.14
C THR A 103 0.11 -1.85 13.85
N THR A 104 0.01 -0.53 13.73
CA THR A 104 -1.10 0.29 14.21
C THR A 104 -1.55 1.27 13.13
N ALA A 105 -2.78 1.77 13.24
CA ALA A 105 -3.28 2.80 12.33
C ALA A 105 -2.41 4.07 12.37
N ARG A 106 -1.88 4.44 13.54
CA ARG A 106 -0.96 5.58 13.70
C ARG A 106 0.36 5.38 12.94
N ASP A 107 0.98 4.22 13.09
CA ASP A 107 2.23 3.91 12.38
C ASP A 107 2.02 3.87 10.87
N MET A 108 0.89 3.29 10.42
CA MET A 108 0.56 3.26 8.99
C MET A 108 0.26 4.66 8.43
N ALA A 109 -0.36 5.54 9.21
CA ALA A 109 -0.52 6.95 8.83
C ALA A 109 0.85 7.67 8.74
N THR A 110 1.75 7.41 9.69
CA THR A 110 3.13 7.93 9.65
C THR A 110 3.87 7.47 8.40
N LEU A 111 3.81 6.16 8.10
CA LEU A 111 4.41 5.59 6.89
C LEU A 111 3.86 6.23 5.62
N ALA A 112 2.54 6.30 5.50
CA ALA A 112 1.88 6.80 4.31
C ALA A 112 2.17 8.30 4.09
N ARG A 113 2.14 9.11 5.16
CA ARG A 113 2.49 10.53 5.09
C ARG A 113 3.94 10.74 4.66
N ALA A 114 4.88 10.00 5.23
CA ALA A 114 6.29 10.08 4.85
C ALA A 114 6.51 9.61 3.41
N TYR A 115 5.85 8.51 3.00
CA TYR A 115 5.92 7.99 1.64
C TYR A 115 5.43 9.00 0.60
N LEU A 116 4.28 9.62 0.82
CA LEU A 116 3.71 10.61 -0.10
C LEU A 116 4.57 11.88 -0.20
N ARG A 117 5.22 12.29 0.89
CA ARG A 117 6.15 13.44 0.89
C ARG A 117 7.45 13.12 0.15
N SER A 118 8.02 11.95 0.38
CA SER A 118 9.31 11.56 -0.21
C SER A 118 9.21 11.12 -1.67
N HIS A 119 8.04 10.59 -2.07
CA HIS A 119 7.80 9.97 -3.37
C HIS A 119 6.43 10.34 -3.95
N PRO A 120 6.11 11.65 -4.15
CA PRO A 120 4.82 12.07 -4.67
C PRO A 120 4.51 11.47 -6.06
N GLN A 121 5.53 11.22 -6.86
CA GLN A 121 5.43 10.57 -8.17
C GLN A 121 4.90 9.12 -8.09
N ALA A 122 4.94 8.47 -6.92
CA ALA A 122 4.38 7.12 -6.77
C ALA A 122 2.86 7.09 -6.88
N MET A 123 2.19 8.22 -6.70
CA MET A 123 0.74 8.34 -6.85
C MET A 123 0.26 7.92 -8.23
N ARG A 124 1.08 8.08 -9.28
CA ARG A 124 0.75 7.60 -10.64
C ARG A 124 0.44 6.10 -10.70
N TYR A 125 0.94 5.29 -9.76
CA TYR A 125 0.62 3.87 -9.66
C TYR A 125 -0.58 3.61 -8.76
N HIS A 126 -0.71 4.37 -7.66
CA HIS A 126 -1.77 4.17 -6.67
C HIS A 126 -3.13 4.71 -7.10
N SER A 127 -3.17 5.66 -8.06
CA SER A 127 -4.40 6.23 -8.61
C SER A 127 -4.99 5.43 -9.78
N LEU A 128 -4.28 4.43 -10.28
CA LEU A 128 -4.77 3.60 -11.38
C LEU A 128 -5.95 2.73 -10.92
N ARG A 129 -7.04 2.74 -11.67
CA ARG A 129 -8.18 1.83 -11.48
C ARG A 129 -7.92 0.43 -12.05
N SER A 130 -7.03 0.34 -13.02
CA SER A 130 -6.59 -0.92 -13.62
C SER A 130 -5.28 -0.71 -14.37
N PHE A 131 -4.62 -1.81 -14.72
CA PHE A 131 -3.49 -1.80 -15.66
C PHE A 131 -3.47 -3.09 -16.47
N ARG A 132 -2.85 -3.04 -17.64
CA ARG A 132 -2.69 -4.22 -18.52
C ARG A 132 -1.34 -4.88 -18.27
N PHE A 133 -1.36 -6.20 -18.11
CA PHE A 133 -0.16 -7.01 -18.00
C PHE A 133 -0.37 -8.38 -18.63
N ASN A 134 0.53 -8.80 -19.52
CA ASN A 134 0.46 -10.07 -20.25
C ASN A 134 -0.92 -10.33 -20.89
N GLY A 135 -1.45 -9.36 -21.62
CA GLY A 135 -2.73 -9.44 -22.31
C GLY A 135 -3.97 -9.35 -21.39
N ARG A 136 -3.80 -9.22 -20.07
CA ARG A 136 -4.89 -9.17 -19.10
C ARG A 136 -5.03 -7.78 -18.47
N THR A 137 -6.26 -7.37 -18.21
CA THR A 137 -6.55 -6.20 -17.39
C THR A 137 -6.69 -6.62 -15.93
N LEU A 138 -5.90 -6.03 -15.05
CA LEU A 138 -5.92 -6.24 -13.62
C LEU A 138 -6.52 -5.01 -12.95
N GLY A 139 -7.63 -5.20 -12.24
CA GLY A 139 -8.35 -4.13 -11.55
C GLY A 139 -7.75 -3.78 -10.20
N ALA A 140 -8.01 -2.54 -9.76
CA ALA A 140 -7.60 -2.09 -8.44
C ALA A 140 -8.36 -2.78 -7.32
N THR A 141 -7.63 -3.15 -6.27
CA THR A 141 -8.23 -3.66 -5.02
C THR A 141 -8.87 -2.54 -4.18
N ASN A 142 -8.53 -1.29 -4.48
CA ASN A 142 -9.09 -0.11 -3.84
C ASN A 142 -10.38 0.34 -4.55
N THR A 143 -11.51 -0.08 -4.03
CA THR A 143 -12.85 0.24 -4.54
C THR A 143 -13.25 1.71 -4.38
N MET A 144 -12.51 2.47 -3.54
CA MET A 144 -12.81 3.88 -3.29
C MET A 144 -12.26 4.83 -4.36
N LEU A 145 -11.44 4.37 -5.31
CA LEU A 145 -10.91 5.21 -6.39
C LEU A 145 -11.98 5.81 -7.33
N GLY A 146 -13.25 5.46 -7.17
CA GLY A 146 -14.39 6.08 -7.87
C GLY A 146 -14.95 7.33 -7.18
N ILE A 147 -14.63 7.55 -5.91
CA ILE A 147 -15.16 8.64 -5.09
C ILE A 147 -14.48 9.96 -5.44
N PRO A 148 -15.21 11.07 -5.62
CA PRO A 148 -14.62 12.36 -5.95
C PRO A 148 -13.51 12.78 -4.99
N GLY A 149 -12.33 13.06 -5.56
CA GLY A 149 -11.14 13.46 -4.84
C GLY A 149 -10.28 12.31 -4.30
N VAL A 150 -10.78 11.06 -4.25
CA VAL A 150 -9.97 9.91 -3.83
C VAL A 150 -8.98 9.53 -4.93
N ASP A 151 -7.69 9.49 -4.57
CA ASP A 151 -6.59 9.24 -5.51
C ASP A 151 -5.61 8.11 -5.07
N GLY A 152 -5.90 7.42 -3.96
CA GLY A 152 -5.08 6.30 -3.47
C GLY A 152 -5.59 5.78 -2.14
N LEU A 153 -4.91 4.94 -1.39
CA LEU A 153 -3.53 4.50 -1.55
C LEU A 153 -3.44 2.96 -1.64
N LYS A 154 -3.83 2.24 -0.55
CA LYS A 154 -3.61 0.78 -0.48
C LYS A 154 -4.61 0.09 0.43
N THR A 155 -5.10 -1.06 -0.02
CA THR A 155 -5.93 -1.98 0.75
C THR A 155 -5.10 -3.15 1.31
N GLY A 156 -5.61 -3.79 2.35
CA GLY A 156 -5.09 -5.06 2.88
C GLY A 156 -6.22 -5.88 3.51
N TRP A 157 -6.11 -7.20 3.40
CA TRP A 157 -7.03 -8.11 4.06
C TRP A 157 -6.34 -9.41 4.45
N THR A 158 -6.60 -9.86 5.64
CA THR A 158 -6.31 -11.22 6.10
C THR A 158 -7.43 -11.64 7.06
N VAL A 159 -7.61 -12.95 7.26
CA VAL A 159 -8.57 -13.45 8.26
C VAL A 159 -8.29 -12.83 9.64
N ALA A 160 -7.01 -12.79 10.04
CA ALA A 160 -6.62 -12.30 11.36
C ALA A 160 -6.75 -10.79 11.55
N SER A 161 -6.55 -9.98 10.49
CA SER A 161 -6.55 -8.51 10.59
C SER A 161 -7.85 -7.85 10.15
N GLY A 162 -8.79 -8.60 9.55
CA GLY A 162 -9.95 -8.01 8.91
C GLY A 162 -9.60 -7.16 7.69
N TYR A 163 -10.52 -6.29 7.28
CA TYR A 163 -10.39 -5.43 6.10
C TYR A 163 -9.74 -4.10 6.49
N ASN A 164 -8.66 -3.76 5.80
CA ASN A 164 -7.83 -2.58 6.08
C ASN A 164 -7.71 -1.70 4.84
N ILE A 165 -7.57 -0.40 5.03
CA ILE A 165 -7.31 0.55 3.95
C ILE A 165 -6.56 1.78 4.45
N ILE A 166 -5.66 2.26 3.63
CA ILE A 166 -5.15 3.63 3.67
C ILE A 166 -5.72 4.33 2.44
N VAL A 167 -6.44 5.42 2.64
CA VAL A 167 -7.02 6.25 1.57
C VAL A 167 -6.38 7.60 1.59
N THR A 168 -6.10 8.14 0.40
CA THR A 168 -5.77 9.54 0.20
C THR A 168 -6.84 10.19 -0.66
N ALA A 169 -7.19 11.43 -0.29
CA ALA A 169 -8.15 12.21 -1.05
C ALA A 169 -7.70 13.68 -1.09
N ARG A 170 -7.94 14.35 -2.21
CA ARG A 170 -7.63 15.76 -2.41
C ARG A 170 -8.84 16.49 -2.95
N ARG A 171 -9.22 17.61 -2.31
CA ARG A 171 -10.21 18.57 -2.80
C ARG A 171 -9.61 19.98 -2.66
N GLY A 172 -9.45 20.67 -3.76
CA GLY A 172 -8.75 21.96 -3.80
C GLY A 172 -7.34 21.87 -3.22
N LYS A 173 -7.03 22.70 -2.25
CA LYS A 173 -5.71 22.73 -1.56
C LYS A 173 -5.60 21.72 -0.41
N THR A 174 -6.70 21.14 0.04
CA THR A 174 -6.72 20.20 1.18
C THR A 174 -6.47 18.77 0.69
N ARG A 175 -5.49 18.10 1.30
CA ARG A 175 -5.25 16.66 1.15
C ARG A 175 -5.45 15.96 2.49
N LEU A 176 -6.23 14.90 2.47
CA LEU A 176 -6.46 14.03 3.61
C LEU A 176 -5.77 12.69 3.43
N LEU A 177 -5.42 12.09 4.56
CA LEU A 177 -4.97 10.72 4.69
C LEU A 177 -5.83 10.05 5.77
N VAL A 178 -6.52 8.99 5.40
CA VAL A 178 -7.38 8.20 6.28
C VAL A 178 -6.85 6.79 6.38
N VAL A 179 -6.81 6.23 7.58
CA VAL A 179 -6.43 4.83 7.84
C VAL A 179 -7.56 4.16 8.61
N VAL A 180 -8.10 3.10 8.04
CA VAL A 180 -9.08 2.21 8.70
C VAL A 180 -8.49 0.81 8.76
N MET A 181 -8.54 0.20 9.93
CA MET A 181 -8.04 -1.15 10.18
C MET A 181 -9.09 -1.99 10.90
N GLY A 182 -9.11 -3.28 10.60
CA GLY A 182 -9.97 -4.24 11.31
C GLY A 182 -11.45 -4.22 10.93
N GLY A 183 -11.80 -3.68 9.77
CA GLY A 183 -13.20 -3.71 9.30
C GLY A 183 -13.74 -5.13 9.16
N ARG A 184 -14.98 -5.36 9.58
CA ARG A 184 -15.65 -6.67 9.50
C ARG A 184 -15.93 -7.11 8.06
N SER A 185 -16.12 -6.17 7.16
CA SER A 185 -16.31 -6.40 5.73
C SER A 185 -15.66 -5.29 4.91
N ARG A 186 -15.54 -5.52 3.59
CA ARG A 186 -15.11 -4.48 2.65
C ARG A 186 -16.04 -3.28 2.71
N ALA A 187 -17.35 -3.50 2.70
CA ALA A 187 -18.34 -2.44 2.74
C ALA A 187 -18.27 -1.62 4.03
N ALA A 188 -18.17 -2.27 5.20
CA ALA A 188 -18.02 -1.58 6.48
C ALA A 188 -16.74 -0.74 6.54
N ARG A 189 -15.60 -1.28 6.08
CA ARG A 189 -14.33 -0.54 5.97
C ARG A 189 -14.46 0.69 5.07
N ASP A 190 -15.07 0.53 3.88
CA ASP A 190 -15.21 1.62 2.92
C ASP A 190 -16.19 2.70 3.41
N MET A 191 -17.26 2.30 4.06
CA MET A 191 -18.22 3.23 4.70
C MET A 191 -17.53 4.10 5.77
N VAL A 192 -16.78 3.49 6.69
CA VAL A 192 -16.04 4.22 7.71
C VAL A 192 -14.99 5.14 7.08
N ALA A 193 -14.26 4.66 6.08
CA ALA A 193 -13.26 5.47 5.39
C ALA A 193 -13.88 6.66 4.65
N HIS A 194 -15.02 6.47 3.99
CA HIS A 194 -15.78 7.53 3.31
C HIS A 194 -16.28 8.59 4.32
N SER A 195 -16.90 8.14 5.41
CA SER A 195 -17.37 9.05 6.47
C SER A 195 -16.24 9.88 7.08
N LEU A 196 -15.06 9.29 7.30
CA LEU A 196 -13.86 10.01 7.77
C LEU A 196 -13.37 11.03 6.75
N ILE A 197 -13.39 10.72 5.46
CA ILE A 197 -13.03 11.65 4.38
C ILE A 197 -13.98 12.85 4.37
N GLU A 198 -15.30 12.60 4.37
CA GLU A 198 -16.29 13.68 4.36
C GLU A 198 -16.23 14.54 5.63
N ALA A 199 -16.10 13.92 6.81
CA ALA A 199 -15.93 14.64 8.06
C ALA A 199 -14.64 15.49 8.07
N GLY A 200 -13.55 14.95 7.53
CA GLY A 200 -12.26 15.64 7.45
C GLY A 200 -12.29 16.84 6.50
N PHE A 201 -12.95 16.73 5.33
CA PHE A 201 -13.08 17.86 4.42
C PHE A 201 -14.01 18.96 4.96
N LYS A 202 -15.03 18.59 5.76
CA LYS A 202 -15.93 19.55 6.42
C LYS A 202 -15.28 20.26 7.61
N ALA A 203 -14.22 19.70 8.21
CA ALA A 203 -13.54 20.24 9.38
C ALA A 203 -12.04 19.92 9.36
N PRO A 204 -11.27 20.35 8.35
CA PRO A 204 -9.89 19.88 8.13
C PRO A 204 -8.91 20.30 9.24
N ALA A 205 -9.20 21.34 9.98
CA ALA A 205 -8.34 21.84 11.06
C ALA A 205 -8.83 21.49 12.47
N SER A 206 -9.96 20.76 12.63
CA SER A 206 -10.56 20.48 13.94
C SER A 206 -10.77 18.98 14.18
N PRO A 207 -9.83 18.31 14.88
CA PRO A 207 -9.99 16.91 15.28
C PRO A 207 -11.25 16.65 16.13
N GLN A 208 -11.65 17.63 16.98
CA GLN A 208 -12.84 17.50 17.81
C GLN A 208 -14.12 17.47 16.96
N GLN A 209 -14.23 18.34 15.96
CA GLN A 209 -15.38 18.35 15.04
C GLN A 209 -15.43 17.08 14.20
N VAL A 210 -14.29 16.57 13.74
CA VAL A 210 -14.22 15.27 13.04
C VAL A 210 -14.74 14.16 13.95
N ARG A 211 -14.27 14.08 15.20
CA ARG A 211 -14.76 13.09 16.18
C ARG A 211 -16.27 13.19 16.42
N LYS A 212 -16.81 14.43 16.58
CA LYS A 212 -18.25 14.64 16.75
C LYS A 212 -19.06 14.11 15.55
N ARG A 213 -18.59 14.33 14.32
CA ARG A 213 -19.23 13.87 13.08
C ARG A 213 -19.15 12.34 12.88
N MET A 214 -18.20 11.68 13.55
CA MET A 214 -18.01 10.23 13.48
C MET A 214 -18.77 9.46 14.56
N ARG A 215 -19.47 10.13 15.50
CA ARG A 215 -20.30 9.45 16.50
C ARG A 215 -21.39 8.65 15.78
N GLY A 216 -21.52 7.37 16.13
CA GLY A 216 -22.46 6.45 15.50
C GLY A 216 -21.97 5.77 14.21
N VAL A 217 -20.76 6.09 13.72
CA VAL A 217 -20.13 5.44 12.56
C VAL A 217 -19.00 4.48 12.99
N LEU A 218 -18.38 4.74 14.13
CA LEU A 218 -17.33 3.93 14.75
C LEU A 218 -17.94 3.06 15.84
#